data_7ff615ac6a33d827e4f2c55c7aa67706
#
_entry.id   7ff615ac6a33d827e4f2c55c7aa67706
#
_cell.length_a   1.000
_cell.length_b   1.000
_cell.length_c   1.000
_cell.angle_alpha   90.00
_cell.angle_beta   90.00
_cell.angle_gamma   90.00
#
_symmetry.space_group_name_H-M   'P 1'
#
loop_
_entity.id
_entity.type
_entity.pdbx_description
1 polymer ?
#
loop_
_entity_poly.entity_id
_entity_poly.type
_entity_poly.pdbx_seq_one_letter_code
_entity_poly.pdbx_strand_id
1 'polypeptide(L)'
;MNPGRQRGREFGEILPSLSEKTVNWEDFEKWLLRDHRRHTVVSMVSYAKKYCHCLFNRDLSEVRDLVDSLRPNVIRALSSLAKYLGIYEDWKVLFKQYGLRWTGRSADQLIIDRLVKVKDPDEVFEWIRKVKAERHDLKVFMDFISITGLRLDEAVQSFNLVIQLSREGRLNEYYNEENETLEHFRFKEIFLRKSKKAFFSFVPRELVKQISECQPLTSKHVVHKRVRMKGLPLRFADIREAHASILTRHLTQPEIDFLHGRVSANVFMQNYFNPKLIADLKDRIFKAISEIQRKTS
;
A
#
# COMPACT_ATOMS: atom_id res chain seq x y z
N MET A 1 -0.19 14.41 -45.52
CA MET A 1 0.59 15.58 -45.07
C MET A 1 0.64 15.55 -43.57
N ASN A 2 1.79 15.35 -43.00
CA ASN A 2 2.01 15.15 -41.57
C ASN A 2 2.64 16.44 -40.99
N PRO A 3 2.03 17.16 -40.08
CA PRO A 3 2.62 18.38 -39.52
C PRO A 3 3.31 18.11 -38.19
N GLY A 4 4.59 18.46 -38.13
CA GLY A 4 5.19 18.94 -36.92
C GLY A 4 6.08 18.00 -36.13
N ARG A 5 7.26 17.66 -36.69
CA ARG A 5 8.45 17.43 -35.88
C ARG A 5 8.78 18.73 -35.14
N GLN A 6 8.49 18.78 -33.83
CA GLN A 6 9.06 19.83 -32.99
C GLN A 6 10.59 19.65 -32.93
N ARG A 7 11.29 20.68 -33.40
CA ARG A 7 12.75 20.81 -33.37
C ARG A 7 13.25 20.63 -31.95
N GLY A 8 14.26 19.80 -31.76
CA GLY A 8 15.00 19.71 -30.51
C GLY A 8 15.56 21.10 -30.14
N ARG A 9 15.28 21.54 -28.92
CA ARG A 9 15.94 22.71 -28.36
C ARG A 9 17.43 22.40 -28.26
N GLU A 10 18.26 23.30 -28.80
CA GLU A 10 19.71 23.22 -28.68
C GLU A 10 20.14 23.28 -27.23
N PHE A 11 21.10 22.45 -26.89
CA PHE A 11 21.75 22.40 -25.60
C PHE A 11 22.47 23.74 -25.34
N GLY A 12 21.89 24.63 -24.57
CA GLY A 12 22.55 25.88 -24.21
C GLY A 12 21.65 27.07 -23.86
N GLU A 13 20.35 26.99 -24.06
CA GLU A 13 19.47 28.07 -23.58
C GLU A 13 19.47 28.09 -22.04
N ILE A 14 20.00 29.19 -21.51
CA ILE A 14 20.07 29.53 -20.09
C ILE A 14 18.63 29.49 -19.53
N LEU A 15 18.29 28.40 -18.84
CA LEU A 15 17.11 28.40 -17.99
C LEU A 15 17.25 29.58 -17.02
N PRO A 16 16.21 30.42 -16.83
CA PRO A 16 16.26 31.47 -15.81
C PRO A 16 16.69 30.80 -14.51
N SER A 17 17.55 31.48 -13.73
CA SER A 17 18.14 30.96 -12.51
C SER A 17 17.05 30.52 -11.54
N LEU A 18 16.58 29.29 -11.71
CA LEU A 18 15.65 28.65 -10.80
C LEU A 18 16.36 28.51 -9.45
N SER A 19 15.83 29.14 -8.44
CA SER A 19 16.30 29.02 -7.06
C SER A 19 15.18 28.50 -6.17
N GLU A 20 15.52 28.07 -4.99
CA GLU A 20 14.54 27.65 -3.98
C GLU A 20 13.47 28.73 -3.74
N LYS A 21 13.84 30.00 -3.83
CA LYS A 21 12.95 31.16 -3.67
C LYS A 21 11.89 31.30 -4.78
N THR A 22 12.08 30.64 -5.92
CA THR A 22 11.15 30.70 -7.07
C THR A 22 10.07 29.61 -7.01
N VAL A 23 10.17 28.64 -6.08
CA VAL A 23 9.20 27.55 -5.95
C VAL A 23 8.01 27.97 -5.10
N ASN A 24 6.83 27.98 -5.70
CA ASN A 24 5.60 28.10 -4.91
C ASN A 24 5.25 26.75 -4.27
N TRP A 25 5.66 26.57 -3.02
CA TRP A 25 5.49 25.32 -2.28
C TRP A 25 4.04 24.97 -1.99
N GLU A 26 3.15 25.95 -1.83
CA GLU A 26 1.73 25.71 -1.62
C GLU A 26 1.05 25.19 -2.88
N ASP A 27 1.38 25.76 -4.03
CA ASP A 27 0.87 25.27 -5.31
C ASP A 27 1.47 23.90 -5.67
N PHE A 28 2.73 23.64 -5.34
CA PHE A 28 3.34 22.31 -5.49
C PHE A 28 2.63 21.28 -4.62
N GLU A 29 2.29 21.61 -3.37
CA GLU A 29 1.51 20.73 -2.49
C GLU A 29 0.13 20.44 -3.09
N LYS A 30 -0.60 21.46 -3.54
CA LYS A 30 -1.91 21.32 -4.20
C LYS A 30 -1.79 20.46 -5.47
N TRP A 31 -0.73 20.67 -6.26
CA TRP A 31 -0.47 19.87 -7.46
C TRP A 31 -0.26 18.39 -7.13
N LEU A 32 0.50 18.07 -6.09
CA LEU A 32 0.71 16.69 -5.63
C LEU A 32 -0.57 16.04 -5.09
N LEU A 33 -1.46 16.80 -4.44
CA LEU A 33 -2.71 16.29 -3.87
C LEU A 33 -3.67 15.74 -4.93
N ARG A 34 -3.51 16.11 -6.21
CA ARG A 34 -4.33 15.56 -7.31
C ARG A 34 -4.15 14.05 -7.49
N ASP A 35 -2.94 13.54 -7.23
CA ASP A 35 -2.57 12.14 -7.49
C ASP A 35 -2.12 11.37 -6.24
N HIS A 36 -1.88 12.06 -5.12
CA HIS A 36 -1.29 11.46 -3.93
C HIS A 36 -2.08 11.76 -2.66
N ARG A 37 -2.03 10.83 -1.71
CA ARG A 37 -2.61 11.03 -0.38
C ARG A 37 -1.83 12.06 0.42
N ARG A 38 -2.51 12.82 1.29
CA ARG A 38 -1.93 13.89 2.11
C ARG A 38 -0.64 13.49 2.84
N HIS A 39 -0.59 12.32 3.48
CA HIS A 39 0.64 11.89 4.19
C HIS A 39 1.84 11.65 3.23
N THR A 40 1.59 11.21 1.99
CA THR A 40 2.62 11.07 0.96
C THR A 40 3.08 12.43 0.49
N VAL A 41 2.13 13.36 0.27
CA VAL A 41 2.41 14.74 -0.13
C VAL A 41 3.27 15.45 0.89
N VAL A 42 2.92 15.38 2.18
CA VAL A 42 3.73 15.96 3.28
C VAL A 42 5.18 15.47 3.22
N SER A 43 5.37 14.16 3.07
CA SER A 43 6.73 13.60 2.94
C SER A 43 7.44 14.06 1.68
N MET A 44 6.75 14.10 0.53
CA MET A 44 7.35 14.54 -0.74
C MET A 44 7.72 16.02 -0.71
N VAL A 45 6.86 16.88 -0.18
CA VAL A 45 7.15 18.32 -0.02
C VAL A 45 8.35 18.52 0.92
N SER A 46 8.39 17.78 2.03
CA SER A 46 9.50 17.85 2.97
C SER A 46 10.84 17.46 2.32
N TYR A 47 10.88 16.35 1.59
CA TYR A 47 12.10 15.95 0.87
C TYR A 47 12.44 16.89 -0.28
N ALA A 48 11.46 17.38 -1.02
CA ALA A 48 11.71 18.36 -2.09
C ALA A 48 12.31 19.63 -1.53
N LYS A 49 11.76 20.20 -0.46
CA LYS A 49 12.32 21.38 0.22
C LYS A 49 13.77 21.15 0.68
N LYS A 50 14.03 20.00 1.30
CA LYS A 50 15.36 19.71 1.84
C LYS A 50 16.43 19.53 0.75
N TYR A 51 16.07 18.96 -0.40
CA TYR A 51 17.03 18.55 -1.44
C TYR A 51 16.88 19.28 -2.77
N CYS A 52 16.01 20.32 -2.88
CA CYS A 52 15.81 21.05 -4.14
C CYS A 52 17.09 21.71 -4.65
N HIS A 53 18.01 22.10 -3.77
CA HIS A 53 19.31 22.65 -4.14
C HIS A 53 20.10 21.69 -5.04
N CYS A 54 20.00 20.39 -4.85
CA CYS A 54 20.63 19.40 -5.72
C CYS A 54 20.12 19.49 -7.17
N LEU A 55 18.81 19.77 -7.34
CA LEU A 55 18.20 19.97 -8.65
C LEU A 55 18.63 21.29 -9.29
N PHE A 56 18.63 22.37 -8.53
CA PHE A 56 18.97 23.71 -9.03
C PHE A 56 20.44 23.89 -9.34
N ASN A 57 21.31 23.32 -8.50
CA ASN A 57 22.76 23.32 -8.71
C ASN A 57 23.22 22.27 -9.73
N ARG A 58 22.30 21.41 -10.22
CA ARG A 58 22.59 20.30 -11.13
C ARG A 58 23.64 19.31 -10.56
N ASP A 59 23.66 19.18 -9.24
CA ASP A 59 24.56 18.28 -8.51
C ASP A 59 23.77 17.29 -7.66
N LEU A 60 23.77 16.03 -8.05
CA LEU A 60 23.09 14.93 -7.34
C LEU A 60 24.05 14.07 -6.51
N SER A 61 25.27 14.52 -6.24
CA SER A 61 26.25 13.77 -5.43
C SER A 61 25.68 13.43 -4.06
N GLU A 62 25.09 14.42 -3.36
CA GLU A 62 24.45 14.20 -2.06
C GLU A 62 23.32 13.17 -2.14
N VAL A 63 22.51 13.21 -3.21
CA VAL A 63 21.40 12.26 -3.40
C VAL A 63 21.93 10.84 -3.68
N ARG A 64 23.02 10.73 -4.44
CA ARG A 64 23.68 9.45 -4.73
C ARG A 64 24.20 8.79 -3.46
N ASP A 65 24.75 9.57 -2.55
CA ASP A 65 25.41 9.09 -1.34
C ASP A 65 24.43 8.82 -0.17
N LEU A 66 23.14 9.13 -0.36
CA LEU A 66 22.10 8.78 0.60
C LEU A 66 21.97 7.26 0.80
N VAL A 67 21.62 6.87 2.02
CA VAL A 67 21.30 5.47 2.34
C VAL A 67 20.15 4.93 1.47
N ASP A 68 20.19 3.64 1.14
CA ASP A 68 19.27 2.99 0.21
C ASP A 68 17.79 3.12 0.61
N SER A 69 17.49 3.24 1.90
CA SER A 69 16.11 3.41 2.38
C SER A 69 15.57 4.82 2.16
N LEU A 70 16.41 5.83 2.10
CA LEU A 70 16.05 7.24 1.95
C LEU A 70 16.07 7.69 0.48
N ARG A 71 17.11 7.28 -0.26
CA ARG A 71 17.37 7.70 -1.65
C ARG A 71 16.13 7.62 -2.57
N PRO A 72 15.36 6.52 -2.62
CA PRO A 72 14.19 6.44 -3.51
C PRO A 72 13.10 7.47 -3.18
N ASN A 73 12.96 7.86 -1.92
CA ASN A 73 11.98 8.86 -1.51
C ASN A 73 12.39 10.25 -1.95
N VAL A 74 13.68 10.59 -1.81
CA VAL A 74 14.24 11.85 -2.28
C VAL A 74 14.16 11.95 -3.81
N ILE A 75 14.59 10.90 -4.52
CA ILE A 75 14.48 10.83 -5.99
C ILE A 75 13.03 11.06 -6.45
N ARG A 76 12.04 10.42 -5.80
CA ARG A 76 10.62 10.62 -6.13
C ARG A 76 10.19 12.05 -5.91
N ALA A 77 10.59 12.67 -4.81
CA ALA A 77 10.24 14.05 -4.48
C ALA A 77 10.85 15.04 -5.49
N LEU A 78 12.13 14.91 -5.80
CA LEU A 78 12.82 15.75 -6.79
C LEU A 78 12.29 15.53 -8.21
N SER A 79 11.98 14.30 -8.59
CA SER A 79 11.34 13.99 -9.88
C SER A 79 9.96 14.68 -10.01
N SER A 80 9.18 14.69 -8.93
CA SER A 80 7.88 15.36 -8.93
C SER A 80 8.04 16.88 -8.97
N LEU A 81 9.04 17.42 -8.26
CA LEU A 81 9.37 18.84 -8.33
C LEU A 81 9.83 19.25 -9.74
N ALA A 82 10.68 18.44 -10.38
CA ALA A 82 11.11 18.68 -11.76
C ALA A 82 9.94 18.67 -12.76
N LYS A 83 8.95 17.77 -12.56
CA LYS A 83 7.72 17.76 -13.38
C LYS A 83 6.89 19.02 -13.17
N TYR A 84 6.71 19.42 -11.93
CA TYR A 84 5.96 20.63 -11.58
C TYR A 84 6.60 21.89 -12.17
N LEU A 85 7.92 21.98 -12.15
CA LEU A 85 8.69 23.10 -12.71
C LEU A 85 8.86 23.04 -14.25
N GLY A 86 8.41 21.97 -14.91
CA GLY A 86 8.56 21.81 -16.36
C GLY A 86 9.97 21.43 -16.84
N ILE A 87 10.88 21.05 -15.92
CA ILE A 87 12.29 20.71 -16.21
C ILE A 87 12.56 19.19 -16.09
N TYR A 88 11.53 18.37 -16.32
CA TYR A 88 11.63 16.92 -16.11
C TYR A 88 12.60 16.24 -17.09
N GLU A 89 12.74 16.76 -18.32
CA GLU A 89 13.69 16.22 -19.30
C GLU A 89 15.14 16.45 -18.84
N ASP A 90 15.46 17.65 -18.34
CA ASP A 90 16.80 17.96 -17.76
C ASP A 90 17.07 17.08 -16.53
N TRP A 91 16.05 16.86 -15.70
CA TRP A 91 16.14 15.93 -14.58
C TRP A 91 16.53 14.52 -15.03
N LYS A 92 15.93 14.00 -16.11
CA LYS A 92 16.27 12.66 -16.63
C LYS A 92 17.73 12.57 -17.09
N VAL A 93 18.23 13.60 -17.75
CA VAL A 93 19.63 13.67 -18.20
C VAL A 93 20.56 13.66 -16.99
N LEU A 94 20.32 14.55 -16.04
CA LEU A 94 21.09 14.66 -14.81
C LEU A 94 21.06 13.36 -13.99
N PHE A 95 19.90 12.77 -13.83
CA PHE A 95 19.69 11.49 -13.15
C PHE A 95 20.54 10.35 -13.75
N LYS A 96 20.61 10.29 -15.09
CA LYS A 96 21.43 9.31 -15.83
C LYS A 96 22.92 9.58 -15.67
N GLN A 97 23.36 10.85 -15.72
CA GLN A 97 24.77 11.25 -15.55
C GLN A 97 25.33 10.80 -14.20
N TYR A 98 24.52 10.88 -13.14
CA TYR A 98 24.92 10.44 -11.79
C TYR A 98 24.74 8.92 -11.56
N GLY A 99 24.35 8.14 -12.57
CA GLY A 99 24.14 6.69 -12.48
C GLY A 99 23.07 6.29 -11.49
N LEU A 100 22.11 7.18 -11.17
CA LEU A 100 21.04 6.92 -10.23
C LEU A 100 20.02 5.91 -10.80
N ARG A 101 19.44 5.13 -9.92
CA ARG A 101 18.40 4.15 -10.25
C ARG A 101 17.13 4.41 -9.45
N TRP A 102 15.98 4.18 -10.07
CA TRP A 102 14.66 4.31 -9.43
C TRP A 102 14.40 3.30 -8.31
N THR A 103 15.05 2.16 -8.40
CA THR A 103 14.91 1.07 -7.44
C THR A 103 16.25 0.83 -6.76
N GLY A 104 16.26 0.81 -5.43
CA GLY A 104 17.47 0.50 -4.66
C GLY A 104 17.89 -0.98 -4.71
N ARG A 105 16.94 -1.90 -5.04
CA ARG A 105 17.19 -3.35 -5.04
C ARG A 105 16.59 -3.99 -6.28
N SER A 106 17.30 -4.96 -6.87
CA SER A 106 16.77 -5.79 -7.95
C SER A 106 15.66 -6.71 -7.43
N ALA A 107 14.84 -7.26 -8.35
CA ALA A 107 13.84 -8.27 -7.98
C ALA A 107 14.49 -9.49 -7.32
N ASP A 108 15.64 -9.94 -7.87
CA ASP A 108 16.39 -11.06 -7.33
C ASP A 108 16.91 -10.78 -5.91
N GLN A 109 17.44 -9.57 -5.65
CA GLN A 109 17.87 -9.19 -4.32
C GLN A 109 16.72 -9.16 -3.32
N LEU A 110 15.50 -8.74 -3.75
CA LEU A 110 14.32 -8.80 -2.90
C LEU A 110 13.90 -10.23 -2.57
N ILE A 111 14.08 -11.17 -3.51
CA ILE A 111 13.82 -12.60 -3.30
C ILE A 111 14.87 -13.16 -2.35
N ILE A 112 16.16 -12.91 -2.60
CA ILE A 112 17.27 -13.36 -1.74
C ILE A 112 17.07 -12.85 -0.31
N ASP A 113 16.76 -11.56 -0.13
CA ASP A 113 16.49 -10.97 1.18
C ASP A 113 15.33 -11.66 1.92
N ARG A 114 14.33 -12.16 1.19
CA ARG A 114 13.24 -12.94 1.78
C ARG A 114 13.68 -14.35 2.16
N LEU A 115 14.45 -15.00 1.30
CA LEU A 115 14.97 -16.36 1.58
C LEU A 115 15.93 -16.37 2.78
N VAL A 116 16.74 -15.32 2.93
CA VAL A 116 17.67 -15.18 4.08
C VAL A 116 16.93 -14.80 5.37
N LYS A 117 15.86 -14.03 5.27
CA LYS A 117 15.00 -13.64 6.40
C LYS A 117 13.88 -14.67 6.59
N VAL A 118 14.22 -15.91 6.77
CA VAL A 118 13.23 -16.95 7.08
C VAL A 118 12.51 -16.54 8.37
N LYS A 119 11.26 -16.10 8.21
CA LYS A 119 10.33 -15.96 9.31
C LYS A 119 9.41 -17.17 9.24
N ASP A 120 9.42 -17.94 10.28
CA ASP A 120 8.43 -18.99 10.45
C ASP A 120 7.04 -18.34 10.47
N PRO A 121 6.08 -18.77 9.62
CA PRO A 121 4.70 -18.31 9.72
C PRO A 121 4.14 -18.45 11.15
N ASP A 122 4.57 -19.46 11.91
CA ASP A 122 4.12 -19.67 13.29
C ASP A 122 4.60 -18.57 14.24
N GLU A 123 5.76 -17.94 14.02
CA GLU A 123 6.19 -16.76 14.78
C GLU A 123 5.23 -15.58 14.59
N VAL A 124 4.67 -15.43 13.38
CA VAL A 124 3.68 -14.37 13.10
C VAL A 124 2.39 -14.64 13.86
N PHE A 125 1.93 -15.88 13.90
CA PHE A 125 0.71 -16.25 14.64
C PHE A 125 0.92 -16.12 16.15
N GLU A 126 2.08 -16.50 16.66
CA GLU A 126 2.44 -16.27 18.05
C GLU A 126 2.45 -14.78 18.41
N TRP A 127 3.02 -13.94 17.55
CA TRP A 127 2.99 -12.51 17.73
C TRP A 127 1.55 -11.95 17.73
N ILE A 128 0.67 -12.45 16.85
CA ILE A 128 -0.75 -12.07 16.85
C ILE A 128 -1.40 -12.42 18.19
N ARG A 129 -1.18 -13.62 18.72
CA ARG A 129 -1.68 -14.02 20.04
C ARG A 129 -1.18 -13.10 21.15
N LYS A 130 0.12 -12.77 21.15
CA LYS A 130 0.71 -11.82 22.11
C LYS A 130 0.06 -10.43 22.02
N VAL A 131 -0.14 -9.93 20.80
CA VAL A 131 -0.84 -8.63 20.63
C VAL A 131 -2.26 -8.69 21.17
N LYS A 132 -3.01 -9.76 20.90
CA LYS A 132 -4.38 -9.94 21.39
C LYS A 132 -4.44 -10.02 22.91
N ALA A 133 -3.46 -10.67 23.54
CA ALA A 133 -3.36 -10.80 25.02
C ALA A 133 -3.03 -9.47 25.69
N GLU A 134 -2.11 -8.68 25.11
CA GLU A 134 -1.64 -7.44 25.70
C GLU A 134 -2.47 -6.21 25.30
N ARG A 135 -3.21 -6.30 24.20
CA ARG A 135 -4.00 -5.21 23.61
C ARG A 135 -5.42 -5.66 23.33
N HIS A 136 -6.21 -5.81 24.39
CA HIS A 136 -7.62 -6.22 24.28
C HIS A 136 -8.44 -5.33 23.35
N ASP A 137 -8.09 -4.03 23.29
CA ASP A 137 -8.70 -3.04 22.39
C ASP A 137 -8.42 -3.32 20.89
N LEU A 138 -7.43 -4.14 20.58
CA LEU A 138 -7.09 -4.54 19.21
C LEU A 138 -7.45 -6.00 18.91
N LYS A 139 -7.98 -6.77 19.87
CA LYS A 139 -8.22 -8.22 19.71
C LYS A 139 -9.04 -8.52 18.46
N VAL A 140 -10.22 -7.95 18.33
CA VAL A 140 -11.12 -8.16 17.17
C VAL A 140 -10.49 -7.65 15.86
N PHE A 141 -9.75 -6.54 15.92
CA PHE A 141 -9.04 -6.04 14.74
C PHE A 141 -7.92 -6.98 14.30
N MET A 142 -7.19 -7.60 15.24
CA MET A 142 -6.16 -8.58 14.91
C MET A 142 -6.75 -9.84 14.29
N ASP A 143 -7.89 -10.33 14.77
CA ASP A 143 -8.61 -11.42 14.13
C ASP A 143 -9.03 -11.05 12.72
N PHE A 144 -9.61 -9.87 12.53
CA PHE A 144 -10.05 -9.37 11.24
C PHE A 144 -8.90 -9.25 10.21
N ILE A 145 -7.80 -8.59 10.57
CA ILE A 145 -6.67 -8.40 9.64
C ILE A 145 -5.98 -9.72 9.32
N SER A 146 -5.97 -10.67 10.25
CA SER A 146 -5.36 -11.98 10.06
C SER A 146 -6.10 -12.84 9.04
N ILE A 147 -7.44 -12.86 9.08
CA ILE A 147 -8.23 -13.67 8.15
C ILE A 147 -8.46 -12.99 6.79
N THR A 148 -8.34 -11.67 6.71
CA THR A 148 -8.53 -10.95 5.43
C THR A 148 -7.23 -10.74 4.67
N GLY A 149 -6.09 -10.76 5.35
CA GLY A 149 -4.80 -10.45 4.75
C GLY A 149 -4.74 -9.07 4.10
N LEU A 150 -5.63 -8.14 4.44
CA LEU A 150 -5.63 -6.76 3.93
C LEU A 150 -4.36 -6.02 4.35
N ARG A 151 -3.95 -5.02 3.56
CA ARG A 151 -2.91 -4.10 4.04
C ARG A 151 -3.45 -3.30 5.22
N LEU A 152 -2.59 -2.97 6.19
CA LEU A 152 -3.00 -2.29 7.43
C LEU A 152 -3.93 -1.09 7.20
N ASP A 153 -3.62 -0.25 6.20
CA ASP A 153 -4.43 0.92 5.87
C ASP A 153 -5.83 0.54 5.33
N GLU A 154 -5.89 -0.51 4.51
CA GLU A 154 -7.14 -1.06 3.98
C GLU A 154 -7.96 -1.74 5.09
N ALA A 155 -7.28 -2.48 5.98
CA ALA A 155 -7.91 -3.14 7.11
C ALA A 155 -8.54 -2.14 8.10
N VAL A 156 -7.81 -1.07 8.46
CA VAL A 156 -8.35 -0.02 9.36
C VAL A 156 -9.57 0.66 8.75
N GLN A 157 -9.52 0.98 7.44
CA GLN A 157 -10.66 1.62 6.78
C GLN A 157 -11.86 0.68 6.66
N SER A 158 -11.62 -0.60 6.31
CA SER A 158 -12.68 -1.61 6.24
C SER A 158 -13.33 -1.86 7.59
N PHE A 159 -12.52 -2.00 8.64
CA PHE A 159 -12.98 -2.17 10.02
C PHE A 159 -13.88 -1.01 10.47
N ASN A 160 -13.43 0.22 10.25
CA ASN A 160 -14.18 1.42 10.60
C ASN A 160 -15.47 1.57 9.76
N LEU A 161 -15.43 1.17 8.49
CA LEU A 161 -16.59 1.24 7.61
C LEU A 161 -17.68 0.25 8.07
N VAL A 162 -17.31 -0.95 8.52
CA VAL A 162 -18.27 -1.91 9.13
C VAL A 162 -18.95 -1.28 10.34
N ILE A 163 -18.17 -0.68 11.25
CA ILE A 163 -18.71 -0.02 12.46
C ILE A 163 -19.66 1.12 12.08
N GLN A 164 -19.25 1.97 11.16
CA GLN A 164 -20.03 3.12 10.72
C GLN A 164 -21.37 2.67 10.11
N LEU A 165 -21.31 1.81 9.11
CA LEU A 165 -22.51 1.37 8.39
C LEU A 165 -23.45 0.53 9.27
N SER A 166 -22.89 -0.23 10.22
CA SER A 166 -23.70 -0.94 11.20
C SER A 166 -24.50 0.02 12.10
N ARG A 167 -23.85 1.09 12.59
CA ARG A 167 -24.52 2.13 13.39
C ARG A 167 -25.60 2.91 12.61
N GLU A 168 -25.40 3.05 11.31
CA GLU A 168 -26.33 3.70 10.39
C GLU A 168 -27.46 2.75 9.92
N GLY A 169 -27.45 1.47 10.28
CA GLY A 169 -28.38 0.47 9.77
C GLY A 169 -28.21 0.13 8.27
N ARG A 170 -27.06 0.41 7.72
CA ARG A 170 -26.74 0.31 6.28
C ARG A 170 -25.65 -0.71 5.97
N LEU A 171 -25.39 -1.65 6.89
CA LEU A 171 -24.33 -2.64 6.73
C LEU A 171 -24.46 -3.48 5.46
N ASN A 172 -25.69 -3.73 5.00
CA ASN A 172 -26.00 -4.45 3.76
C ASN A 172 -25.48 -3.77 2.49
N GLU A 173 -25.12 -2.49 2.53
CA GLU A 173 -24.47 -1.80 1.42
C GLU A 173 -23.01 -2.23 1.24
N TYR A 174 -22.41 -2.86 2.25
CA TYR A 174 -21.01 -3.26 2.25
C TYR A 174 -20.80 -4.74 2.55
N TYR A 175 -21.60 -5.35 3.43
CA TYR A 175 -21.51 -6.76 3.78
C TYR A 175 -22.63 -7.54 3.09
N ASN A 176 -22.24 -8.52 2.28
CA ASN A 176 -23.15 -9.49 1.68
C ASN A 176 -23.24 -10.70 2.62
N GLU A 177 -24.38 -10.87 3.29
CA GLU A 177 -24.60 -11.94 4.26
C GLU A 177 -24.64 -13.35 3.64
N GLU A 178 -25.16 -13.48 2.43
CA GLU A 178 -25.27 -14.76 1.73
C GLU A 178 -23.88 -15.32 1.41
N ASN A 179 -23.01 -14.47 0.88
CA ASN A 179 -21.66 -14.84 0.49
C ASN A 179 -20.63 -14.67 1.62
N GLU A 180 -21.03 -14.06 2.75
CA GLU A 180 -20.16 -13.67 3.86
C GLU A 180 -18.94 -12.86 3.39
N THR A 181 -19.20 -11.84 2.56
CA THR A 181 -18.17 -11.00 1.95
C THR A 181 -18.34 -9.52 2.25
N LEU A 182 -17.26 -8.85 2.59
CA LEU A 182 -17.17 -7.40 2.54
C LEU A 182 -16.85 -6.98 1.10
N GLU A 183 -17.75 -6.26 0.45
CA GLU A 183 -17.67 -5.88 -0.96
C GLU A 183 -16.98 -4.53 -1.13
N HIS A 184 -15.65 -4.51 -1.02
CA HIS A 184 -14.80 -3.31 -1.10
C HIS A 184 -14.98 -2.55 -2.42
N PHE A 185 -15.32 -3.23 -3.50
CA PHE A 185 -15.52 -2.63 -4.82
C PHE A 185 -16.67 -1.63 -4.86
N ARG A 186 -17.60 -1.65 -3.90
CA ARG A 186 -18.68 -0.67 -3.77
C ARG A 186 -18.18 0.69 -3.26
N PHE A 187 -17.04 0.72 -2.58
CA PHE A 187 -16.40 1.92 -2.02
C PHE A 187 -15.05 2.18 -2.72
N LYS A 188 -15.14 2.48 -4.02
CA LYS A 188 -13.99 2.55 -4.93
C LYS A 188 -12.93 3.55 -4.49
N GLU A 189 -13.32 4.71 -4.01
CA GLU A 189 -12.44 5.80 -3.56
C GLU A 189 -11.54 5.35 -2.41
N ILE A 190 -12.03 4.43 -1.58
CA ILE A 190 -11.31 3.89 -0.43
C ILE A 190 -10.39 2.76 -0.87
N PHE A 191 -10.90 1.79 -1.67
CA PHE A 191 -10.28 0.49 -1.85
C PHE A 191 -9.68 0.25 -3.24
N LEU A 192 -10.11 0.98 -4.29
CA LEU A 192 -9.63 0.79 -5.66
C LEU A 192 -8.68 1.91 -6.08
N ARG A 193 -7.44 1.88 -5.57
CA ARG A 193 -6.41 2.85 -5.91
C ARG A 193 -5.58 2.39 -7.11
N LYS A 194 -4.88 3.33 -7.78
CA LYS A 194 -4.09 3.07 -8.99
C LYS A 194 -3.19 1.82 -8.89
N SER A 195 -2.44 1.67 -7.79
CA SER A 195 -1.49 0.58 -7.59
C SER A 195 -1.84 -0.40 -6.46
N LYS A 196 -2.91 -0.12 -5.72
CA LYS A 196 -3.33 -0.95 -4.56
C LYS A 196 -4.84 -1.10 -4.62
N LYS A 197 -5.29 -2.33 -4.77
CA LYS A 197 -6.70 -2.67 -4.92
C LYS A 197 -7.08 -3.69 -3.86
N ALA A 198 -8.30 -3.62 -3.36
CA ALA A 198 -8.98 -4.67 -2.64
C ALA A 198 -10.41 -4.72 -3.21
N PHE A 199 -10.87 -5.89 -3.63
CA PHE A 199 -12.18 -6.03 -4.27
C PHE A 199 -13.20 -6.53 -3.29
N PHE A 200 -12.92 -7.62 -2.58
CA PHE A 200 -13.72 -8.13 -1.48
C PHE A 200 -12.87 -8.95 -0.51
N SER A 201 -13.40 -9.20 0.67
CA SER A 201 -12.82 -10.10 1.67
C SER A 201 -13.90 -10.98 2.24
N PHE A 202 -13.61 -12.28 2.40
CA PHE A 202 -14.50 -13.19 3.10
C PHE A 202 -14.35 -13.00 4.60
N VAL A 203 -15.47 -12.79 5.30
CA VAL A 203 -15.48 -12.53 6.73
C VAL A 203 -16.70 -13.22 7.35
N PRO A 204 -16.49 -14.13 8.32
CA PRO A 204 -17.57 -14.81 9.00
C PRO A 204 -18.54 -13.80 9.65
N ARG A 205 -19.84 -14.09 9.59
CA ARG A 205 -20.90 -13.24 10.15
C ARG A 205 -20.66 -12.89 11.62
N GLU A 206 -20.20 -13.84 12.42
CA GLU A 206 -19.92 -13.63 13.83
C GLU A 206 -18.81 -12.58 14.06
N LEU A 207 -17.78 -12.57 13.22
CA LEU A 207 -16.73 -11.57 13.32
C LEU A 207 -17.21 -10.19 12.88
N VAL A 208 -18.06 -10.10 11.86
CA VAL A 208 -18.70 -8.83 11.44
C VAL A 208 -19.55 -8.25 12.58
N LYS A 209 -20.29 -9.09 13.29
CA LYS A 209 -21.06 -8.69 14.48
C LYS A 209 -20.15 -8.16 15.58
N GLN A 210 -19.06 -8.87 15.91
CA GLN A 210 -18.08 -8.39 16.89
C GLN A 210 -17.44 -7.06 16.49
N ILE A 211 -17.13 -6.86 15.20
CA ILE A 211 -16.59 -5.60 14.68
C ILE A 211 -17.60 -4.46 14.88
N SER A 212 -18.89 -4.69 14.62
CA SER A 212 -19.93 -3.66 14.75
C SER A 212 -20.07 -3.10 16.18
N GLU A 213 -19.70 -3.89 17.19
CA GLU A 213 -19.73 -3.53 18.60
C GLU A 213 -18.43 -2.79 19.05
N CYS A 214 -17.39 -2.75 18.20
CA CYS A 214 -16.13 -2.11 18.54
C CYS A 214 -16.17 -0.59 18.43
N GLN A 215 -15.11 0.05 18.97
CA GLN A 215 -14.84 1.47 18.72
C GLN A 215 -13.99 1.64 17.47
N PRO A 216 -14.22 2.70 16.69
CA PRO A 216 -13.43 2.96 15.49
C PRO A 216 -11.95 3.19 15.83
N LEU A 217 -11.09 2.70 14.94
CA LEU A 217 -9.66 2.92 15.01
C LEU A 217 -9.30 4.28 14.39
N THR A 218 -8.51 5.10 15.08
CA THR A 218 -8.18 6.45 14.63
C THR A 218 -7.39 6.45 13.32
N SER A 219 -6.37 5.61 13.21
CA SER A 219 -5.55 5.46 12.00
C SER A 219 -4.58 4.29 12.10
N LYS A 220 -4.04 3.87 10.93
CA LYS A 220 -2.96 2.86 10.89
C LYS A 220 -1.73 3.24 11.71
N HIS A 221 -1.40 4.54 11.79
CA HIS A 221 -0.23 5.01 12.55
C HIS A 221 -0.44 4.83 14.06
N VAL A 222 -1.66 5.07 14.53
CA VAL A 222 -2.03 4.84 15.93
C VAL A 222 -1.98 3.35 16.26
N VAL A 223 -2.52 2.49 15.39
CA VAL A 223 -2.43 1.04 15.56
C VAL A 223 -0.98 0.57 15.63
N HIS A 224 -0.15 0.99 14.68
CA HIS A 224 1.29 0.70 14.71
C HIS A 224 1.97 1.16 16.00
N LYS A 225 1.70 2.40 16.43
CA LYS A 225 2.28 2.97 17.64
C LYS A 225 1.85 2.16 18.87
N ARG A 226 0.57 1.81 19.01
CA ARG A 226 0.05 1.03 20.14
C ARG A 226 0.74 -0.33 20.28
N VAL A 227 1.02 -1.01 19.16
CA VAL A 227 1.71 -2.31 19.16
C VAL A 227 3.20 -2.13 19.50
N ARG A 228 3.89 -1.17 18.87
CA ARG A 228 5.32 -0.90 19.13
C ARG A 228 5.64 -0.52 20.57
N MET A 229 4.75 0.22 21.23
CA MET A 229 4.93 0.63 22.64
C MET A 229 5.01 -0.56 23.59
N LYS A 230 4.57 -1.73 23.16
CA LYS A 230 4.63 -2.98 23.94
C LYS A 230 5.84 -3.87 23.59
N GLY A 231 6.83 -3.33 22.84
CA GLY A 231 8.03 -4.07 22.47
C GLY A 231 7.79 -5.23 21.48
N LEU A 232 6.67 -5.23 20.76
CA LEU A 232 6.30 -6.29 19.84
C LEU A 232 6.86 -5.99 18.44
N PRO A 233 7.92 -6.68 17.98
CA PRO A 233 8.78 -6.21 16.88
C PRO A 233 8.27 -6.53 15.47
N LEU A 234 7.28 -7.41 15.31
CA LEU A 234 6.82 -7.83 13.98
C LEU A 234 5.99 -6.75 13.28
N ARG A 235 5.91 -6.83 11.96
CA ARG A 235 5.23 -5.86 11.12
C ARG A 235 3.88 -6.40 10.65
N PHE A 236 2.89 -5.54 10.53
CA PHE A 236 1.59 -5.91 9.94
C PHE A 236 1.69 -6.46 8.50
N ALA A 237 2.77 -6.14 7.77
CA ALA A 237 3.02 -6.73 6.46
C ALA A 237 3.27 -8.25 6.55
N ASP A 238 3.86 -8.72 7.65
CA ASP A 238 4.17 -10.13 7.87
C ASP A 238 2.89 -10.97 8.05
N ILE A 239 1.80 -10.37 8.61
CA ILE A 239 0.46 -11.01 8.67
C ILE A 239 -0.02 -11.39 7.28
N ARG A 240 0.15 -10.49 6.31
CA ARG A 240 -0.30 -10.73 4.93
C ARG A 240 0.55 -11.81 4.24
N GLU A 241 1.82 -11.93 4.59
CA GLU A 241 2.69 -13.01 4.10
C GLU A 241 2.27 -14.36 4.71
N ALA A 242 2.01 -14.41 6.03
CA ALA A 242 1.50 -15.60 6.70
C ALA A 242 0.12 -16.02 6.17
N HIS A 243 -0.79 -15.06 5.99
CA HIS A 243 -2.09 -15.31 5.36
C HIS A 243 -1.94 -15.92 3.96
N ALA A 244 -1.09 -15.32 3.09
CA ALA A 244 -0.84 -15.86 1.76
C ALA A 244 -0.30 -17.31 1.82
N SER A 245 0.59 -17.61 2.76
CA SER A 245 1.16 -18.95 2.93
C SER A 245 0.11 -20.00 3.32
N ILE A 246 -0.86 -19.64 4.16
CA ILE A 246 -1.98 -20.55 4.47
C ILE A 246 -2.88 -20.73 3.24
N LEU A 247 -3.18 -19.64 2.53
CA LEU A 247 -4.05 -19.72 1.34
C LEU A 247 -3.50 -20.64 0.25
N THR A 248 -2.17 -20.76 0.09
CA THR A 248 -1.57 -21.67 -0.92
C THR A 248 -1.92 -23.13 -0.73
N ARG A 249 -2.39 -23.52 0.46
CA ARG A 249 -2.84 -24.91 0.76
C ARG A 249 -4.26 -25.18 0.25
N HIS A 250 -5.03 -24.14 -0.01
CA HIS A 250 -6.45 -24.23 -0.28
C HIS A 250 -6.85 -23.60 -1.62
N LEU A 251 -6.07 -22.65 -2.12
CA LEU A 251 -6.41 -21.81 -3.26
C LEU A 251 -5.32 -21.82 -4.34
N THR A 252 -5.74 -21.58 -5.55
CA THR A 252 -4.83 -21.36 -6.69
C THR A 252 -4.19 -19.97 -6.65
N GLN A 253 -3.05 -19.79 -7.30
CA GLN A 253 -2.36 -18.50 -7.35
C GLN A 253 -3.24 -17.34 -7.88
N PRO A 254 -4.04 -17.51 -8.97
CA PRO A 254 -4.96 -16.47 -9.43
C PRO A 254 -6.00 -16.05 -8.37
N GLU A 255 -6.54 -16.99 -7.60
CA GLU A 255 -7.49 -16.71 -6.52
C GLU A 255 -6.84 -15.91 -5.40
N ILE A 256 -5.63 -16.28 -5.00
CA ILE A 256 -4.85 -15.56 -3.99
C ILE A 256 -4.51 -14.16 -4.47
N ASP A 257 -4.07 -14.02 -5.72
CA ASP A 257 -3.74 -12.71 -6.30
C ASP A 257 -4.96 -11.81 -6.38
N PHE A 258 -6.13 -12.35 -6.70
CA PHE A 258 -7.37 -11.59 -6.70
C PHE A 258 -7.75 -11.11 -5.28
N LEU A 259 -7.75 -12.00 -4.28
CA LEU A 259 -8.05 -11.65 -2.89
C LEU A 259 -7.08 -10.61 -2.35
N HIS A 260 -5.82 -10.70 -2.75
CA HIS A 260 -4.79 -9.74 -2.38
C HIS A 260 -4.77 -8.48 -3.27
N GLY A 261 -5.72 -8.34 -4.23
CA GLY A 261 -5.77 -7.20 -5.13
C GLY A 261 -4.52 -7.02 -5.99
N ARG A 262 -3.85 -8.12 -6.32
CA ARG A 262 -2.69 -8.17 -7.23
C ARG A 262 -3.15 -8.39 -8.67
N VAL A 263 -4.27 -7.80 -9.05
CA VAL A 263 -4.78 -7.81 -10.41
C VAL A 263 -3.91 -6.86 -11.23
N SER A 264 -2.82 -7.40 -11.76
CA SER A 264 -1.93 -6.69 -12.69
C SER A 264 -2.53 -6.67 -14.09
N ALA A 265 -1.82 -6.11 -15.07
CA ALA A 265 -2.22 -6.08 -16.49
C ALA A 265 -2.32 -7.48 -17.16
N ASN A 266 -2.55 -8.54 -16.39
CA ASN A 266 -2.77 -9.88 -16.90
C ASN A 266 -4.17 -9.95 -17.52
N VAL A 267 -4.22 -10.19 -18.83
CA VAL A 267 -5.46 -10.30 -19.61
C VAL A 267 -6.43 -11.32 -19.02
N PHE A 268 -5.93 -12.46 -18.52
CA PHE A 268 -6.74 -13.48 -17.88
C PHE A 268 -7.50 -12.92 -16.65
N MET A 269 -6.78 -12.23 -15.75
CA MET A 269 -7.37 -11.67 -14.54
C MET A 269 -8.37 -10.55 -14.82
N GLN A 270 -8.20 -9.83 -15.92
CA GLN A 270 -9.09 -8.71 -16.27
C GLN A 270 -10.36 -9.15 -16.98
N ASN A 271 -10.27 -10.16 -17.87
CA ASN A 271 -11.34 -10.49 -18.80
C ASN A 271 -11.98 -11.85 -18.54
N TYR A 272 -11.27 -12.79 -17.94
CA TYR A 272 -11.73 -14.18 -17.82
C TYR A 272 -11.90 -14.67 -16.38
N PHE A 273 -11.20 -14.06 -15.44
CA PHE A 273 -11.29 -14.49 -14.02
C PHE A 273 -12.50 -13.86 -13.34
N ASN A 274 -13.53 -14.68 -13.08
CA ASN A 274 -14.68 -14.28 -12.29
C ASN A 274 -14.82 -15.19 -11.05
N PRO A 275 -14.46 -14.74 -9.86
CA PRO A 275 -14.51 -15.56 -8.65
C PRO A 275 -15.94 -15.99 -8.28
N LYS A 276 -16.98 -15.28 -8.74
CA LYS A 276 -18.39 -15.67 -8.51
C LYS A 276 -18.81 -16.94 -9.27
N LEU A 277 -18.03 -17.33 -10.30
CA LEU A 277 -18.29 -18.55 -11.08
C LEU A 277 -17.55 -19.77 -10.52
N ILE A 278 -16.75 -19.61 -9.47
CA ILE A 278 -16.01 -20.70 -8.83
C ILE A 278 -16.87 -21.21 -7.67
N ALA A 279 -17.60 -22.28 -7.90
CA ALA A 279 -18.65 -22.77 -7.00
C ALA A 279 -18.13 -23.11 -5.57
N ASP A 280 -16.92 -23.66 -5.47
CA ASP A 280 -16.33 -24.09 -4.20
C ASP A 280 -15.37 -23.07 -3.56
N LEU A 281 -15.23 -21.90 -4.15
CA LEU A 281 -14.27 -20.88 -3.68
C LEU A 281 -14.53 -20.47 -2.24
N LYS A 282 -15.79 -20.22 -1.89
CA LYS A 282 -16.22 -19.86 -0.54
C LYS A 282 -15.78 -20.92 0.46
N ASP A 283 -16.09 -22.19 0.21
CA ASP A 283 -15.76 -23.29 1.13
C ASP A 283 -14.27 -23.45 1.36
N ARG A 284 -13.47 -23.33 0.28
CA ARG A 284 -12.00 -23.41 0.37
C ARG A 284 -11.41 -22.23 1.15
N ILE A 285 -11.95 -21.03 0.97
CA ILE A 285 -11.52 -19.87 1.74
C ILE A 285 -11.89 -20.02 3.21
N PHE A 286 -13.09 -20.51 3.55
CA PHE A 286 -13.48 -20.71 4.94
C PHE A 286 -12.68 -21.82 5.63
N LYS A 287 -12.20 -22.82 4.91
CA LYS A 287 -11.21 -23.79 5.44
C LYS A 287 -9.90 -23.09 5.82
N ALA A 288 -9.39 -22.21 4.95
CA ALA A 288 -8.19 -21.41 5.24
C ALA A 288 -8.42 -20.43 6.42
N ILE A 289 -9.56 -19.75 6.47
CA ILE A 289 -9.95 -18.88 7.59
C ILE A 289 -9.97 -19.66 8.90
N SER A 290 -10.58 -20.83 8.93
CA SER A 290 -10.65 -21.69 10.12
C SER A 290 -9.25 -22.12 10.58
N GLU A 291 -8.33 -22.41 9.66
CA GLU A 291 -6.93 -22.71 10.00
C GLU A 291 -6.24 -21.49 10.63
N ILE A 292 -6.42 -20.29 10.07
CA ILE A 292 -5.86 -19.04 10.61
C ILE A 292 -6.43 -18.74 11.99
N GLN A 293 -7.74 -18.84 12.17
CA GLN A 293 -8.39 -18.62 13.46
C GLN A 293 -7.85 -19.55 14.54
N ARG A 294 -7.70 -20.84 14.24
CA ARG A 294 -7.11 -21.80 15.17
C ARG A 294 -5.66 -21.45 15.56
N LYS A 295 -4.87 -20.94 14.62
CA LYS A 295 -3.48 -20.52 14.89
C LYS A 295 -3.37 -19.20 15.65
N THR A 296 -4.41 -18.36 15.61
CA THR A 296 -4.45 -17.04 16.26
C THR A 296 -5.29 -16.98 17.54
N SER A 297 -5.95 -18.09 17.90
CA SER A 297 -6.72 -18.22 19.15
C SER A 297 -5.87 -18.29 20.41
#